data_7cc888924ea2b37bef598359f6dc6b29
#
_entry.id   7cc888924ea2b37bef598359f6dc6b29
#
_cell.length_a   1.000
_cell.length_b   1.000
_cell.length_c   1.000
_cell.angle_alpha   90.00
_cell.angle_beta   90.00
_cell.angle_gamma   90.00
#
_symmetry.space_group_name_H-M   'P 1'
#
loop_
_entity.id
_entity.type
_entity.pdbx_description
1 polymer ?
#
loop_
_entity_poly.entity_id
_entity_poly.type
_entity_poly.pdbx_seq_one_letter_code
_entity_poly.pdbx_strand_id
1 'polypeptide(L)'
;MTELTELRDYFGPDSPLRQFLPGFQPRRGQAWMAEAIAEAIAGRELLVVEAGTGTGKTFAYLIPALQSGRKTIISTGTKALQDQLYHRDLPLIGKAVGRPVTTALLKGRANYLCLQRLDQVTDPAAAITDDLEAVREWRHRTATGDRAELIEVPEDSPVWPLVTSTVDNCLGQQCPEYSGCHVVQAR
;
A
#
# COMPACT_ATOMS: atom_id res chain seq x y z
N MET A 1 25.68 0.17 20.51
CA MET A 1 25.35 -1.08 19.79
C MET A 1 23.93 -1.46 20.25
N THR A 2 22.93 -1.23 19.43
CA THR A 2 21.55 -1.62 19.74
C THR A 2 21.50 -3.14 19.54
N GLU A 3 21.24 -3.89 20.61
CA GLU A 3 20.99 -5.33 20.53
C GLU A 3 19.87 -5.55 19.52
N LEU A 4 20.11 -6.44 18.55
CA LEU A 4 19.08 -6.83 17.57
C LEU A 4 18.03 -7.62 18.33
N THR A 5 16.83 -7.07 18.45
CA THR A 5 15.67 -7.77 19.01
C THR A 5 15.43 -9.06 18.23
N GLU A 6 15.46 -10.19 18.89
CA GLU A 6 15.16 -11.47 18.26
C GLU A 6 13.69 -11.52 17.82
N LEU A 7 13.40 -12.31 16.79
CA LEU A 7 12.04 -12.39 16.24
C LEU A 7 11.00 -12.78 17.31
N ARG A 8 11.37 -13.67 18.23
CA ARG A 8 10.52 -14.12 19.34
C ARG A 8 10.12 -13.01 20.30
N ASP A 9 11.00 -12.05 20.52
CA ASP A 9 10.76 -10.94 21.45
C ASP A 9 9.62 -10.04 20.98
N TYR A 10 9.41 -9.91 19.67
CA TYR A 10 8.27 -9.16 19.13
C TYR A 10 6.92 -9.76 19.47
N PHE A 11 6.86 -11.04 19.78
CA PHE A 11 5.62 -11.77 20.09
C PHE A 11 5.57 -12.27 21.52
N GLY A 12 6.53 -11.86 22.36
CA GLY A 12 6.64 -12.20 23.76
C GLY A 12 5.93 -11.23 24.72
N PRO A 13 5.96 -11.50 26.02
CA PRO A 13 5.34 -10.65 27.05
C PRO A 13 5.96 -9.25 27.10
N ASP A 14 7.25 -9.10 26.80
CA ASP A 14 7.96 -7.82 26.82
C ASP A 14 8.12 -7.22 25.40
N SER A 15 7.22 -7.56 24.50
CA SER A 15 7.23 -7.14 23.11
C SER A 15 7.33 -5.61 22.94
N PRO A 16 8.26 -5.12 22.10
CA PRO A 16 8.35 -3.70 21.76
C PRO A 16 7.08 -3.17 21.05
N LEU A 17 6.24 -4.06 20.50
CA LEU A 17 4.95 -3.69 19.92
C LEU A 17 4.00 -3.06 20.95
N ARG A 18 4.14 -3.36 22.24
CA ARG A 18 3.31 -2.80 23.31
C ARG A 18 3.39 -1.27 23.40
N GLN A 19 4.52 -0.69 23.04
CA GLN A 19 4.70 0.76 23.04
C GLN A 19 3.84 1.45 21.97
N PHE A 20 3.53 0.73 20.88
CA PHE A 20 2.83 1.28 19.71
C PHE A 20 1.42 0.72 19.51
N LEU A 21 1.10 -0.38 20.19
CA LEU A 21 -0.19 -1.06 20.12
C LEU A 21 -0.81 -1.20 21.53
N PRO A 22 -1.66 -0.25 21.95
CA PRO A 22 -2.42 -0.38 23.17
C PRO A 22 -3.23 -1.69 23.17
N GLY A 23 -3.08 -2.49 24.23
CA GLY A 23 -3.79 -3.77 24.35
C GLY A 23 -3.18 -4.93 23.58
N PHE A 24 -1.95 -4.80 23.02
CA PHE A 24 -1.25 -5.91 22.42
C PHE A 24 -1.12 -7.09 23.40
N GLN A 25 -1.55 -8.26 22.97
CA GLN A 25 -1.42 -9.51 23.73
C GLN A 25 -0.66 -10.54 22.88
N PRO A 26 0.41 -11.14 23.42
CA PRO A 26 1.14 -12.20 22.75
C PRO A 26 0.25 -13.40 22.43
N ARG A 27 0.40 -13.96 21.23
CA ARG A 27 -0.32 -15.15 20.79
C ARG A 27 0.65 -16.16 20.19
N ARG A 28 0.63 -17.39 20.70
CA ARG A 28 1.53 -18.45 20.24
C ARG A 28 1.46 -18.70 18.74
N GLY A 29 0.25 -18.69 18.16
CA GLY A 29 0.08 -18.88 16.71
C GLY A 29 0.70 -17.76 15.87
N GLN A 30 0.73 -16.54 16.39
CA GLN A 30 1.37 -15.39 15.73
C GLN A 30 2.90 -15.53 15.74
N ALA A 31 3.49 -15.92 16.88
CA ALA A 31 4.93 -16.17 17.00
C ALA A 31 5.36 -17.32 16.08
N TRP A 32 4.65 -18.43 16.13
CA TRP A 32 4.92 -19.58 15.26
C TRP A 32 4.84 -19.23 13.77
N MET A 33 3.82 -18.49 13.36
CA MET A 33 3.69 -18.03 11.98
C MET A 33 4.87 -17.14 11.56
N ALA A 34 5.32 -16.24 12.44
CA ALA A 34 6.44 -15.36 12.15
C ALA A 34 7.75 -16.13 12.00
N GLU A 35 8.00 -17.14 12.86
CA GLU A 35 9.16 -18.02 12.76
C GLU A 35 9.15 -18.81 11.44
N ALA A 36 8.02 -19.45 11.10
CA ALA A 36 7.90 -20.21 9.85
C ALA A 36 8.13 -19.31 8.61
N ILE A 37 7.67 -18.07 8.64
CA ILE A 37 7.91 -17.10 7.56
C ILE A 37 9.39 -16.71 7.50
N ALA A 38 10.04 -16.47 8.63
CA ALA A 38 11.46 -16.17 8.66
C ALA A 38 12.32 -17.31 8.08
N GLU A 39 12.00 -18.53 8.43
CA GLU A 39 12.64 -19.74 7.89
C GLU A 39 12.43 -19.86 6.37
N ALA A 40 11.19 -19.68 5.89
CA ALA A 40 10.88 -19.70 4.46
C ALA A 40 11.62 -18.59 3.68
N ILE A 41 11.72 -17.37 4.24
CA ILE A 41 12.51 -16.28 3.66
C ILE A 41 13.99 -16.65 3.58
N ALA A 42 14.56 -17.21 4.65
CA ALA A 42 15.95 -17.61 4.70
C ALA A 42 16.26 -18.75 3.70
N GLY A 43 15.41 -19.77 3.68
CA GLY A 43 15.52 -20.94 2.81
C GLY A 43 15.11 -20.68 1.35
N ARG A 44 14.47 -19.53 1.05
CA ARG A 44 13.85 -19.23 -0.26
C ARG A 44 12.79 -20.26 -0.65
N GLU A 45 12.00 -20.64 0.31
CA GLU A 45 10.98 -21.69 0.20
C GLU A 45 9.58 -21.09 0.02
N LEU A 46 8.67 -21.91 -0.51
CA LEU A 46 7.25 -21.61 -0.59
C LEU A 46 6.59 -21.99 0.75
N LEU A 47 5.86 -21.04 1.33
CA LEU A 47 5.08 -21.26 2.54
C LEU A 47 3.62 -20.87 2.31
N VAL A 48 2.70 -21.75 2.68
CA VAL A 48 1.25 -21.47 2.70
C VAL A 48 0.79 -21.53 4.15
N VAL A 49 0.14 -20.45 4.61
CA VAL A 49 -0.35 -20.35 5.99
C VAL A 49 -1.83 -19.98 5.99
N GLU A 50 -2.63 -20.74 6.70
CA GLU A 50 -4.01 -20.42 7.01
C GLU A 50 -4.13 -19.98 8.47
N ALA A 51 -4.77 -18.84 8.69
CA ALA A 51 -5.05 -18.30 10.01
C ALA A 51 -6.33 -17.49 10.02
N GLY A 52 -7.14 -17.64 11.06
CA GLY A 52 -8.42 -16.92 11.22
C GLY A 52 -8.29 -15.40 11.24
N THR A 53 -9.41 -14.70 11.15
CA THR A 53 -9.44 -13.23 11.29
C THR A 53 -9.04 -12.81 12.70
N GLY A 54 -8.41 -11.64 12.84
CA GLY A 54 -8.02 -11.09 14.15
C GLY A 54 -6.84 -11.79 14.85
N THR A 55 -6.19 -12.78 14.21
CA THR A 55 -5.03 -13.48 14.78
C THR A 55 -3.73 -12.67 14.77
N GLY A 56 -3.71 -11.49 14.11
CA GLY A 56 -2.52 -10.66 14.00
C GLY A 56 -1.58 -11.07 12.87
N LYS A 57 -2.08 -11.71 11.82
CA LYS A 57 -1.32 -12.15 10.64
C LYS A 57 -0.40 -11.05 10.09
N THR A 58 -0.91 -9.82 10.02
CA THR A 58 -0.19 -8.68 9.47
C THR A 58 1.18 -8.49 10.13
N PHE A 59 1.23 -8.48 11.45
CA PHE A 59 2.48 -8.36 12.18
C PHE A 59 3.36 -9.59 12.02
N ALA A 60 2.75 -10.79 12.00
CA ALA A 60 3.48 -12.05 11.86
C ALA A 60 4.23 -12.18 10.54
N TYR A 61 3.76 -11.56 9.44
CA TYR A 61 4.52 -11.57 8.19
C TYR A 61 5.35 -10.29 7.95
N LEU A 62 4.92 -9.12 8.44
CA LEU A 62 5.67 -7.88 8.21
C LEU A 62 6.98 -7.85 8.99
N ILE A 63 6.99 -8.30 10.26
CA ILE A 63 8.19 -8.24 11.09
C ILE A 63 9.34 -9.07 10.49
N PRO A 64 9.19 -10.37 10.17
CA PRO A 64 10.26 -11.13 9.55
C PRO A 64 10.64 -10.61 8.16
N ALA A 65 9.68 -10.09 7.38
CA ALA A 65 9.97 -9.47 6.09
C ALA A 65 10.88 -8.25 6.24
N LEU A 66 10.58 -7.35 7.18
CA LEU A 66 11.39 -6.16 7.46
C LEU A 66 12.75 -6.52 8.07
N GLN A 67 12.80 -7.49 8.99
CA GLN A 67 14.05 -7.95 9.60
C GLN A 67 14.98 -8.59 8.58
N SER A 68 14.44 -9.26 7.56
CA SER A 68 15.25 -9.89 6.51
C SER A 68 16.11 -8.90 5.71
N GLY A 69 15.75 -7.61 5.71
CA GLY A 69 16.40 -6.58 4.90
C GLY A 69 16.24 -6.78 3.38
N ARG A 70 15.46 -7.76 2.95
CA ARG A 70 15.25 -8.05 1.53
C ARG A 70 14.16 -7.17 0.94
N LYS A 71 14.27 -6.88 -0.36
CA LYS A 71 13.17 -6.26 -1.11
C LYS A 71 11.97 -7.21 -1.11
N THR A 72 10.85 -6.76 -0.55
CA THR A 72 9.64 -7.56 -0.35
C THR A 72 8.48 -6.92 -1.09
N ILE A 73 7.67 -7.71 -1.78
CA ILE A 73 6.43 -7.29 -2.40
C ILE A 73 5.27 -7.92 -1.62
N ILE A 74 4.33 -7.08 -1.15
CA ILE A 74 3.14 -7.53 -0.45
C ILE A 74 1.93 -7.23 -1.33
N SER A 75 1.22 -8.28 -1.75
CA SER A 75 -0.01 -8.18 -2.52
C SER A 75 -1.22 -8.38 -1.61
N THR A 76 -2.24 -7.55 -1.78
CA THR A 76 -3.48 -7.59 -1.00
C THR A 76 -4.69 -7.67 -1.90
N GLY A 77 -5.77 -8.29 -1.44
CA GLY A 77 -6.99 -8.46 -2.22
C GLY A 77 -7.91 -7.24 -2.27
N THR A 78 -7.70 -6.23 -1.40
CA THR A 78 -8.56 -5.05 -1.32
C THR A 78 -7.76 -3.76 -1.11
N LYS A 79 -8.28 -2.64 -1.63
CA LYS A 79 -7.71 -1.32 -1.43
C LYS A 79 -7.67 -0.94 0.05
N ALA A 80 -8.75 -1.20 0.79
CA ALA A 80 -8.82 -0.89 2.22
C ALA A 80 -7.71 -1.57 3.03
N LEU A 81 -7.41 -2.84 2.73
CA LEU A 81 -6.30 -3.54 3.37
C LEU A 81 -4.94 -2.98 2.92
N GLN A 82 -4.80 -2.59 1.67
CA GLN A 82 -3.59 -1.97 1.14
C GLN A 82 -3.31 -0.63 1.84
N ASP A 83 -4.32 0.22 1.96
CA ASP A 83 -4.23 1.51 2.63
C ASP A 83 -3.94 1.34 4.14
N GLN A 84 -4.59 0.39 4.81
CA GLN A 84 -4.30 0.05 6.20
C GLN A 84 -2.84 -0.37 6.38
N LEU A 85 -2.34 -1.26 5.53
CA LEU A 85 -0.94 -1.71 5.59
C LEU A 85 0.04 -0.56 5.42
N TYR A 86 -0.16 0.26 4.39
CA TYR A 86 0.78 1.30 4.02
C TYR A 86 0.78 2.47 5.00
N HIS A 87 -0.40 2.98 5.36
CA HIS A 87 -0.52 4.19 6.17
C HIS A 87 -0.51 3.95 7.69
N ARG A 88 -0.83 2.75 8.15
CA ARG A 88 -0.92 2.43 9.58
C ARG A 88 0.09 1.38 10.03
N ASP A 89 0.04 0.18 9.42
CA ASP A 89 0.74 -0.98 9.97
C ASP A 89 2.26 -0.93 9.69
N LEU A 90 2.68 -0.57 8.47
CA LEU A 90 4.10 -0.44 8.12
C LEU A 90 4.84 0.65 8.91
N PRO A 91 4.32 1.89 9.06
CA PRO A 91 4.97 2.90 9.89
C PRO A 91 5.09 2.50 11.36
N LEU A 92 4.08 1.82 11.91
CA LEU A 92 4.08 1.35 13.28
C LEU A 92 5.15 0.26 13.49
N ILE A 93 5.18 -0.74 12.61
CA ILE A 93 6.14 -1.85 12.70
C ILE A 93 7.56 -1.35 12.44
N GLY A 94 7.75 -0.42 11.49
CA GLY A 94 9.05 0.20 11.23
C GLY A 94 9.65 0.86 12.50
N LYS A 95 8.80 1.55 13.28
CA LYS A 95 9.19 2.11 14.58
C LYS A 95 9.55 1.02 15.59
N ALA A 96 8.75 -0.05 15.67
CA ALA A 96 8.98 -1.16 16.60
C ALA A 96 10.25 -1.97 16.25
N VAL A 97 10.54 -2.11 14.96
CA VAL A 97 11.77 -2.79 14.48
C VAL A 97 13.01 -1.91 14.64
N GLY A 98 12.83 -0.58 14.82
CA GLY A 98 13.93 0.33 15.05
C GLY A 98 14.87 0.53 13.84
N ARG A 99 14.36 0.27 12.62
CA ARG A 99 15.12 0.43 11.37
C ARG A 99 14.37 1.33 10.40
N PRO A 100 15.07 2.18 9.63
CA PRO A 100 14.43 2.90 8.54
C PRO A 100 13.92 1.91 7.49
N VAL A 101 12.67 2.06 7.10
CA VAL A 101 12.02 1.22 6.09
C VAL A 101 11.61 2.11 4.92
N THR A 102 12.14 1.81 3.74
CA THR A 102 11.68 2.45 2.50
C THR A 102 10.49 1.65 1.97
N THR A 103 9.36 2.32 1.84
CA THR A 103 8.12 1.72 1.37
C THR A 103 7.58 2.46 0.16
N ALA A 104 6.92 1.74 -0.75
CA ALA A 104 6.20 2.30 -1.88
C ALA A 104 4.83 1.63 -1.99
N LEU A 105 3.84 2.40 -2.42
CA LEU A 105 2.48 1.93 -2.64
C LEU A 105 2.21 1.92 -4.15
N LEU A 106 1.79 0.78 -4.69
CA LEU A 106 1.37 0.66 -6.07
C LEU A 106 -0.05 0.10 -6.14
N LYS A 107 -0.96 0.88 -6.68
CA LYS A 107 -2.34 0.49 -6.99
C LYS A 107 -2.49 0.16 -8.49
N GLY A 108 -3.62 -0.40 -8.88
CA GLY A 108 -3.96 -0.57 -10.29
C GLY A 108 -4.11 0.79 -11.00
N ARG A 109 -3.85 0.85 -12.30
CA ARG A 109 -3.87 2.08 -13.11
C ARG A 109 -5.13 2.92 -12.95
N ALA A 110 -6.29 2.28 -12.85
CA ALA A 110 -7.59 2.94 -12.67
C ALA A 110 -7.73 3.69 -11.32
N ASN A 111 -6.71 3.62 -10.45
CA ASN A 111 -6.68 4.40 -9.22
C ASN A 111 -5.82 5.66 -9.33
N TYR A 112 -5.20 5.89 -10.47
CA TYR A 112 -4.36 7.07 -10.70
C TYR A 112 -4.94 7.97 -11.79
N LEU A 113 -4.80 9.27 -11.59
CA LEU A 113 -5.09 10.27 -12.60
C LEU A 113 -4.22 10.02 -13.84
N CYS A 114 -4.85 9.99 -15.00
CA CYS A 114 -4.18 9.92 -16.29
C CYS A 114 -4.23 11.30 -16.96
N LEU A 115 -3.10 12.01 -16.95
CA LEU A 115 -3.00 13.37 -17.48
C LEU A 115 -3.45 13.45 -18.94
N GLN A 116 -2.98 12.50 -19.77
CA GLN A 116 -3.32 12.43 -21.17
C GLN A 116 -4.83 12.26 -21.42
N ARG A 117 -5.51 11.43 -20.59
CA ARG A 117 -6.95 11.24 -20.71
C ARG A 117 -7.72 12.45 -20.18
N LEU A 118 -7.28 13.07 -19.10
CA LEU A 118 -7.88 14.31 -18.60
C LEU A 118 -7.88 15.41 -19.65
N ASP A 119 -6.77 15.58 -20.38
CA ASP A 119 -6.63 16.59 -21.42
C ASP A 119 -7.52 16.31 -22.66
N GLN A 120 -7.95 15.08 -22.85
CA GLN A 120 -8.85 14.67 -23.93
C GLN A 120 -10.35 14.90 -23.62
N VAL A 121 -10.72 15.19 -22.39
CA VAL A 121 -12.12 15.47 -22.02
C VAL A 121 -12.46 16.92 -22.43
N THR A 122 -13.06 17.08 -23.61
CA THR A 122 -13.39 18.41 -24.17
C THR A 122 -14.84 18.84 -23.98
N ASP A 123 -15.77 17.87 -23.92
CA ASP A 123 -17.20 18.15 -23.79
C ASP A 123 -17.85 17.19 -22.76
N PRO A 124 -17.74 17.53 -21.46
CA PRO A 124 -18.30 16.69 -20.41
C PRO A 124 -19.84 16.81 -20.38
N ALA A 125 -20.51 15.70 -20.11
CA ALA A 125 -21.92 15.74 -19.79
C ALA A 125 -22.16 16.60 -18.54
N ALA A 126 -23.27 17.35 -18.50
CA ALA A 126 -23.56 18.28 -17.40
C ALA A 126 -23.49 17.65 -16.00
N ALA A 127 -23.84 16.35 -15.90
CA ALA A 127 -23.83 15.61 -14.64
C ALA A 127 -22.45 15.36 -14.03
N ILE A 128 -21.35 15.59 -14.80
CA ILE A 128 -19.97 15.34 -14.34
C ILE A 128 -19.09 16.59 -14.37
N THR A 129 -19.69 17.75 -14.71
CA THR A 129 -18.91 18.98 -14.90
C THR A 129 -18.20 19.40 -13.62
N ASP A 130 -18.89 19.40 -12.49
CA ASP A 130 -18.35 19.81 -11.19
C ASP A 130 -17.22 18.87 -10.74
N ASP A 131 -17.43 17.56 -10.87
CA ASP A 131 -16.42 16.55 -10.55
C ASP A 131 -15.18 16.69 -11.44
N LEU A 132 -15.37 16.98 -12.72
CA LEU A 132 -14.27 17.17 -13.67
C LEU A 132 -13.48 18.44 -13.36
N GLU A 133 -14.14 19.53 -12.96
CA GLU A 133 -13.48 20.76 -12.53
C GLU A 133 -12.64 20.48 -11.27
N ALA A 134 -13.19 19.80 -10.28
CA ALA A 134 -12.47 19.38 -9.08
C ALA A 134 -11.23 18.54 -9.43
N VAL A 135 -11.32 17.59 -10.37
CA VAL A 135 -10.17 16.79 -10.85
C VAL A 135 -9.13 17.66 -11.54
N ARG A 136 -9.56 18.65 -12.37
CA ARG A 136 -8.64 19.58 -13.05
C ARG A 136 -7.87 20.46 -12.07
N GLU A 137 -8.50 20.95 -11.03
CA GLU A 137 -7.84 21.72 -9.98
C GLU A 137 -6.89 20.85 -9.16
N TRP A 138 -7.33 19.64 -8.82
CA TRP A 138 -6.53 18.67 -8.05
C TRP A 138 -5.27 18.21 -8.81
N ARG A 139 -5.30 18.13 -10.14
CA ARG A 139 -4.12 17.84 -10.99
C ARG A 139 -2.89 18.65 -10.59
N HIS A 140 -3.06 19.91 -10.20
CA HIS A 140 -1.96 20.81 -9.87
C HIS A 140 -1.47 20.71 -8.42
N ARG A 141 -2.20 19.99 -7.58
CA ARG A 141 -1.93 19.84 -6.14
C ARG A 141 -1.45 18.44 -5.76
N THR A 142 -1.85 17.42 -6.51
CA THR A 142 -1.48 16.03 -6.20
C THR A 142 -0.03 15.74 -6.55
N ALA A 143 0.66 15.04 -5.64
CA ALA A 143 1.99 14.50 -5.89
C ALA A 143 1.93 13.05 -6.40
N THR A 144 0.91 12.29 -6.00
CA THR A 144 0.81 10.85 -6.32
C THR A 144 -0.17 10.54 -7.43
N GLY A 145 -1.15 11.41 -7.66
CA GLY A 145 -2.26 11.17 -8.57
C GLY A 145 -3.22 10.08 -8.11
N ASP A 146 -3.11 9.59 -6.87
CA ASP A 146 -4.03 8.59 -6.32
C ASP A 146 -5.40 9.22 -6.07
N ARG A 147 -6.43 8.78 -6.80
CA ARG A 147 -7.78 9.32 -6.70
C ARG A 147 -8.38 9.28 -5.29
N ALA A 148 -7.86 8.44 -4.40
CA ALA A 148 -8.27 8.39 -2.99
C ALA A 148 -7.90 9.68 -2.21
N GLU A 149 -7.00 10.52 -2.74
CA GLU A 149 -6.67 11.83 -2.16
C GLU A 149 -7.76 12.88 -2.41
N LEU A 150 -8.57 12.72 -3.47
CA LEU A 150 -9.62 13.65 -3.85
C LEU A 150 -10.96 13.22 -3.25
N ILE A 151 -11.17 13.55 -1.98
CA ILE A 151 -12.34 13.11 -1.18
C ILE A 151 -13.63 13.78 -1.67
N GLU A 152 -13.52 14.97 -2.28
CA GLU A 152 -14.66 15.75 -2.78
C GLU A 152 -15.39 15.06 -3.94
N VAL A 153 -14.69 14.20 -4.71
CA VAL A 153 -15.26 13.45 -5.82
C VAL A 153 -15.56 12.01 -5.38
N PRO A 154 -16.84 11.57 -5.40
CA PRO A 154 -17.23 10.23 -4.99
C PRO A 154 -16.44 9.12 -5.69
N GLU A 155 -16.18 8.02 -5.00
CA GLU A 155 -15.41 6.90 -5.56
C GLU A 155 -16.11 6.24 -6.77
N ASP A 156 -17.44 6.29 -6.82
CA ASP A 156 -18.29 5.79 -7.89
C ASP A 156 -18.65 6.84 -8.95
N SER A 157 -18.09 8.06 -8.86
CA SER A 157 -18.35 9.11 -9.85
C SER A 157 -18.00 8.64 -11.27
N PRO A 158 -18.88 8.91 -12.25
CA PRO A 158 -18.65 8.59 -13.66
C PRO A 158 -17.50 9.39 -14.29
N VAL A 159 -16.92 10.37 -13.62
CA VAL A 159 -15.73 11.08 -14.09
C VAL A 159 -14.51 10.17 -14.11
N TRP A 160 -14.36 9.25 -13.14
CA TRP A 160 -13.15 8.44 -12.99
C TRP A 160 -12.83 7.59 -14.23
N PRO A 161 -13.75 6.86 -14.87
CA PRO A 161 -13.47 6.14 -16.11
C PRO A 161 -12.97 7.03 -17.25
N LEU A 162 -13.27 8.32 -17.24
CA LEU A 162 -12.82 9.28 -18.26
C LEU A 162 -11.41 9.75 -18.05
N VAL A 163 -11.00 9.95 -16.79
CA VAL A 163 -9.73 10.57 -16.41
C VAL A 163 -8.68 9.59 -15.84
N THR A 164 -8.99 8.30 -15.81
CA THR A 164 -8.07 7.21 -15.43
C THR A 164 -7.79 6.29 -16.61
N SER A 165 -6.81 5.41 -16.51
CA SER A 165 -6.49 4.46 -17.59
C SER A 165 -6.61 3.01 -17.15
N THR A 166 -6.83 2.14 -18.14
CA THR A 166 -6.76 0.68 -18.00
C THR A 166 -5.52 0.15 -18.74
N VAL A 167 -5.31 -1.16 -18.70
CA VAL A 167 -4.24 -1.79 -19.48
C VAL A 167 -4.50 -1.61 -20.98
N ASP A 168 -5.76 -1.68 -21.40
CA ASP A 168 -6.16 -1.69 -22.81
C ASP A 168 -6.08 -0.30 -23.47
N ASN A 169 -6.28 0.77 -22.69
CA ASN A 169 -6.31 2.14 -23.24
C ASN A 169 -5.07 3.00 -22.90
N CYS A 170 -4.09 2.42 -22.19
CA CYS A 170 -2.85 3.11 -21.86
C CYS A 170 -1.84 3.03 -22.97
N LEU A 171 -1.34 4.18 -23.44
CA LEU A 171 -0.34 4.28 -24.51
C LEU A 171 1.08 3.81 -24.10
N GLY A 172 1.30 3.51 -22.82
CA GLY A 172 2.60 3.07 -22.32
C GLY A 172 3.71 4.10 -22.60
N GLN A 173 4.85 3.65 -23.09
CA GLN A 173 6.01 4.49 -23.41
C GLN A 173 5.76 5.49 -24.55
N GLN A 174 4.72 5.30 -25.35
CA GLN A 174 4.35 6.21 -26.43
C GLN A 174 3.45 7.37 -25.97
N CYS A 175 3.11 7.41 -24.67
CA CYS A 175 2.27 8.46 -24.12
C CYS A 175 3.03 9.79 -24.07
N PRO A 176 2.46 10.90 -24.58
CA PRO A 176 3.09 12.23 -24.47
C PRO A 176 3.32 12.64 -23.01
N GLU A 177 2.46 12.18 -22.09
CA GLU A 177 2.53 12.45 -20.65
C GLU A 177 3.34 11.40 -19.88
N TYR A 178 4.19 10.60 -20.55
CA TYR A 178 4.90 9.48 -19.93
C TYR A 178 5.81 9.90 -18.76
N SER A 179 6.53 11.03 -18.92
CA SER A 179 7.44 11.55 -17.89
C SER A 179 6.72 12.04 -16.64
N GLY A 180 5.52 12.58 -16.78
CA GLY A 180 4.66 13.05 -15.68
C GLY A 180 3.66 12.00 -15.18
N CYS A 181 3.70 10.79 -15.74
CA CYS A 181 2.69 9.76 -15.46
C CYS A 181 2.79 9.24 -14.02
N HIS A 182 1.74 9.43 -13.23
CA HIS A 182 1.68 8.98 -11.83
C HIS A 182 1.87 7.46 -11.68
N VAL A 183 1.36 6.65 -12.62
CA VAL A 183 1.57 5.20 -12.61
C VAL A 183 3.04 4.83 -12.83
N VAL A 184 3.76 5.59 -13.65
CA VAL A 184 5.19 5.37 -13.90
C VAL A 184 6.01 5.78 -12.68
N GLN A 185 5.65 6.89 -12.05
CA GLN A 185 6.33 7.39 -10.84
C GLN A 185 6.13 6.48 -9.63
N ALA A 186 4.96 5.81 -9.52
CA ALA A 186 4.65 4.89 -8.44
C ALA A 186 5.37 3.53 -8.57
N ARG A 187 6.02 3.21 -9.70
CA ARG A 187 6.71 1.93 -9.98
C ARG A 187 8.18 1.97 -9.63
#